data_aaa22412f790715489628c82aae660cc
#
_entry.id   aaa22412f790715489628c82aae660cc
#
_cell.length_a   1.000
_cell.length_b   1.000
_cell.length_c   1.000
_cell.angle_alpha   90.00
_cell.angle_beta   90.00
_cell.angle_gamma   90.00
#
_symmetry.space_group_name_H-M   'P 1'
#
loop_
_entity.id
_entity.type
_entity.pdbx_description
1 polymer ?
#
loop_
_entity_poly.entity_id
_entity_poly.type
_entity_poly.pdbx_seq_one_letter_code
_entity_poly.pdbx_strand_id
1 'polypeptide(L)'
;VGSWRNMLFLGVVVSNTLIGTVQELRARKTIRKLSLLNAPTAHVLRNGQEKTCAPDALVKGDLVILRAGDQVMADAVVTSGQGAANESLLTGESTPMRKQPGDFLLSGSYILEGTFTAQLVYVGDESYAARLTRSAKEIRRPKSVLMTEVNRLIRIVSAAPIPIGLLLFCKQFFLQHLPLTTAVPTSVAAMIGMIPEGLILLISVALAVGVIKLGKRNTLVQELYGIETLSRADVLCLDKTGTITTGKMTLDSLLPISGDEGEMRTQLRRFLSSMDERSGTLDALRADIPDVQGEKPVAVLPFSSERKKSAVSFADGTTLILGAPTFVLDGAHLAPIRKTLSDCAGRGLRVLVLAEADGCVTETDAPAVTRVIGLCLLTDEIRPAAQETLHYFHTQGVALKIISGDDEKTVAAIARKVGLSGGAVDASTLADNELPDACERYAVFGRVTPTRKKALVEALKAKGHHVAMTGDGVNDLSLIHISEPTR
;
A
#
# COMPACT_ATOMS: atom_id res chain seq x y z
N VAL A 1 64.77 -6.55 12.16
CA VAL A 1 64.04 -7.48 12.99
C VAL A 1 63.00 -6.69 13.75
N GLY A 2 61.70 -6.83 13.39
CA GLY A 2 60.62 -6.04 13.92
C GLY A 2 60.43 -6.25 15.44
N SER A 3 60.35 -5.19 16.20
CA SER A 3 60.10 -5.27 17.63
C SER A 3 58.66 -5.76 17.86
N TRP A 4 58.42 -6.61 18.88
CA TRP A 4 57.13 -7.10 19.33
C TRP A 4 56.08 -5.97 19.54
N ARG A 5 56.55 -4.74 19.81
CA ARG A 5 55.72 -3.54 19.95
C ARG A 5 54.94 -3.21 18.68
N ASN A 6 55.47 -3.49 17.49
CA ASN A 6 54.82 -3.27 16.21
C ASN A 6 53.72 -4.33 15.93
N MET A 7 53.82 -5.52 16.58
CA MET A 7 52.79 -6.55 16.46
C MET A 7 51.50 -6.24 17.28
N LEU A 8 51.62 -5.44 18.35
CA LEU A 8 50.44 -4.99 19.10
C LEU A 8 49.47 -4.18 18.25
N PHE A 9 50.02 -3.35 17.35
CA PHE A 9 49.19 -2.59 16.41
C PHE A 9 48.41 -3.50 15.45
N LEU A 10 49.09 -4.55 14.93
CA LEU A 10 48.42 -5.55 14.08
C LEU A 10 47.27 -6.25 14.83
N GLY A 11 47.47 -6.53 16.13
CA GLY A 11 46.46 -7.10 17.00
C GLY A 11 45.22 -6.20 17.13
N VAL A 12 45.41 -4.88 17.28
CA VAL A 12 44.29 -3.91 17.35
C VAL A 12 43.54 -3.85 16.02
N VAL A 13 44.22 -3.77 14.89
CA VAL A 13 43.60 -3.73 13.56
C VAL A 13 42.81 -5.01 13.30
N VAL A 14 43.40 -6.19 13.55
CA VAL A 14 42.75 -7.48 13.38
C VAL A 14 41.53 -7.59 14.31
N SER A 15 41.65 -7.17 15.57
CA SER A 15 40.50 -7.19 16.53
C SER A 15 39.37 -6.28 16.08
N ASN A 16 39.67 -5.06 15.65
CA ASN A 16 38.65 -4.10 15.16
C ASN A 16 37.97 -4.64 13.90
N THR A 17 38.72 -5.17 12.95
CA THR A 17 38.17 -5.76 11.73
C THR A 17 37.28 -6.97 12.06
N LEU A 18 37.72 -7.83 12.96
CA LEU A 18 36.97 -9.01 13.39
C LEU A 18 35.67 -8.61 14.08
N ILE A 19 35.75 -7.66 15.03
CA ILE A 19 34.58 -7.14 15.75
C ILE A 19 33.60 -6.51 14.75
N GLY A 20 34.06 -5.66 13.84
CA GLY A 20 33.24 -5.04 12.80
C GLY A 20 32.54 -6.07 11.90
N THR A 21 33.31 -7.06 11.41
CA THR A 21 32.75 -8.14 10.58
C THR A 21 31.70 -8.98 11.33
N VAL A 22 31.98 -9.36 12.59
CA VAL A 22 31.03 -10.13 13.41
C VAL A 22 29.76 -9.33 13.67
N GLN A 23 29.88 -8.03 13.97
CA GLN A 23 28.72 -7.16 14.20
C GLN A 23 27.88 -7.00 12.93
N GLU A 24 28.51 -6.80 11.77
CA GLU A 24 27.81 -6.71 10.48
C GLU A 24 27.10 -8.01 10.12
N LEU A 25 27.75 -9.16 10.29
CA LEU A 25 27.14 -10.47 10.05
C LEU A 25 25.95 -10.73 11.00
N ARG A 26 26.07 -10.36 12.28
CA ARG A 26 24.96 -10.46 13.23
C ARG A 26 23.79 -9.55 12.83
N ALA A 27 24.04 -8.31 12.46
CA ALA A 27 23.00 -7.38 12.00
C ALA A 27 22.30 -7.91 10.74
N ARG A 28 23.03 -8.36 9.73
CA ARG A 28 22.48 -8.99 8.51
C ARG A 28 21.65 -10.25 8.82
N LYS A 29 22.14 -11.10 9.72
CA LYS A 29 21.41 -12.33 10.12
C LYS A 29 20.12 -12.03 10.86
N THR A 30 20.08 -10.98 11.68
CA THR A 30 18.88 -10.56 12.41
C THR A 30 17.83 -9.99 11.46
N ILE A 31 18.24 -9.13 10.52
CA ILE A 31 17.34 -8.58 9.48
C ILE A 31 16.77 -9.72 8.63
N ARG A 32 17.58 -10.67 8.22
CA ARG A 32 17.15 -11.83 7.42
C ARG A 32 16.18 -12.74 8.18
N LYS A 33 16.36 -12.94 9.50
CA LYS A 33 15.42 -13.71 10.32
C LYS A 33 14.04 -13.03 10.43
N LEU A 34 13.99 -11.72 10.55
CA LEU A 34 12.71 -10.96 10.59
C LEU A 34 11.97 -11.01 9.26
N SER A 35 12.70 -10.98 8.14
CA SER A 35 12.15 -11.13 6.79
C SER A 35 11.54 -12.53 6.53
N LEU A 36 12.09 -13.58 7.16
CA LEU A 36 11.63 -14.96 6.98
C LEU A 36 10.39 -15.32 7.82
N LEU A 37 10.07 -14.57 8.88
CA LEU A 37 8.93 -14.86 9.76
C LEU A 37 7.58 -14.62 9.10
N ASN A 38 7.51 -13.83 8.03
CA ASN A 38 6.29 -13.52 7.26
C ASN A 38 6.41 -13.89 5.78
N ALA A 39 7.34 -14.78 5.41
CA ALA A 39 7.46 -15.21 4.02
C ALA A 39 6.21 -16.02 3.62
N PRO A 40 5.50 -15.63 2.57
CA PRO A 40 4.38 -16.41 2.06
C PRO A 40 4.87 -17.79 1.62
N THR A 41 3.99 -18.80 1.73
CA THR A 41 4.28 -20.18 1.29
C THR A 41 3.31 -20.57 0.18
N ALA A 42 3.76 -21.44 -0.73
CA ALA A 42 2.94 -22.00 -1.80
C ALA A 42 2.69 -23.48 -1.56
N HIS A 43 1.47 -23.92 -1.88
CA HIS A 43 1.09 -25.34 -1.86
C HIS A 43 1.22 -25.91 -3.26
N VAL A 44 2.13 -26.87 -3.45
CA VAL A 44 2.40 -27.51 -4.76
C VAL A 44 2.04 -28.98 -4.72
N LEU A 45 1.50 -29.48 -5.81
CA LEU A 45 1.21 -30.88 -6.01
C LEU A 45 2.34 -31.50 -6.84
N ARG A 46 3.26 -32.22 -6.20
CA ARG A 46 4.38 -32.91 -6.85
C ARG A 46 4.32 -34.40 -6.55
N ASN A 47 4.37 -35.23 -7.59
CA ASN A 47 4.27 -36.71 -7.49
C ASN A 47 3.00 -37.20 -6.78
N GLY A 48 1.87 -36.49 -6.99
CA GLY A 48 0.58 -36.83 -6.36
C GLY A 48 0.49 -36.44 -4.87
N GLN A 49 1.50 -35.79 -4.31
CA GLN A 49 1.50 -35.31 -2.92
C GLN A 49 1.53 -33.79 -2.84
N GLU A 50 0.68 -33.25 -1.99
CA GLU A 50 0.71 -31.81 -1.64
C GLU A 50 1.92 -31.54 -0.76
N LYS A 51 2.73 -30.55 -1.15
CA LYS A 51 3.91 -30.07 -0.42
C LYS A 51 3.88 -28.56 -0.31
N THR A 52 4.29 -28.04 0.82
CA THR A 52 4.49 -26.60 1.02
C THR A 52 5.93 -26.25 0.66
N CYS A 53 6.10 -25.20 -0.14
CA CYS A 53 7.43 -24.71 -0.51
C CYS A 53 7.48 -23.17 -0.47
N ALA A 54 8.70 -22.63 -0.41
CA ALA A 54 8.93 -21.20 -0.55
C ALA A 54 8.69 -20.76 -2.01
N PRO A 55 8.29 -19.51 -2.26
CA PRO A 55 8.07 -18.99 -3.61
C PRO A 55 9.28 -19.15 -4.54
N ASP A 56 10.49 -19.02 -4.00
CA ASP A 56 11.75 -19.18 -4.75
C ASP A 56 12.01 -20.62 -5.24
N ALA A 57 11.28 -21.60 -4.69
CA ALA A 57 11.39 -23.03 -5.07
C ALA A 57 10.33 -23.44 -6.11
N LEU A 58 9.48 -22.52 -6.54
CA LEU A 58 8.49 -22.74 -7.58
C LEU A 58 9.16 -22.80 -8.95
N VAL A 59 8.75 -23.76 -9.77
CA VAL A 59 9.25 -23.92 -11.14
C VAL A 59 8.10 -23.94 -12.14
N LYS A 60 8.40 -23.54 -13.36
CA LYS A 60 7.43 -23.59 -14.47
C LYS A 60 6.92 -25.01 -14.65
N GLY A 61 5.60 -25.15 -14.76
CA GLY A 61 4.92 -26.45 -14.91
C GLY A 61 4.48 -27.08 -13.60
N ASP A 62 4.87 -26.53 -12.42
CA ASP A 62 4.32 -26.99 -11.14
C ASP A 62 2.80 -26.82 -11.11
N LEU A 63 2.10 -27.80 -10.51
CA LEU A 63 0.70 -27.66 -10.16
C LEU A 63 0.60 -27.10 -8.74
N VAL A 64 -0.07 -25.95 -8.61
CA VAL A 64 -0.31 -25.31 -7.32
C VAL A 64 -1.76 -25.49 -6.90
N ILE A 65 -2.00 -25.64 -5.62
CA ILE A 65 -3.32 -25.66 -5.01
C ILE A 65 -3.51 -24.31 -4.32
N LEU A 66 -4.51 -23.57 -4.76
CA LEU A 66 -4.84 -22.24 -4.25
C LEU A 66 -6.22 -22.26 -3.61
N ARG A 67 -6.31 -21.85 -2.35
CA ARG A 67 -7.54 -21.83 -1.55
C ARG A 67 -7.92 -20.39 -1.22
N ALA A 68 -9.15 -20.17 -0.77
CA ALA A 68 -9.58 -18.86 -0.29
C ALA A 68 -8.63 -18.32 0.79
N GLY A 69 -8.14 -17.10 0.59
CA GLY A 69 -7.11 -16.45 1.41
C GLY A 69 -5.68 -16.60 0.89
N ASP A 70 -5.41 -17.51 -0.05
CA ASP A 70 -4.08 -17.70 -0.61
C ASP A 70 -3.72 -16.60 -1.61
N GLN A 71 -2.45 -16.20 -1.61
CA GLN A 71 -1.88 -15.33 -2.63
C GLN A 71 -1.33 -16.16 -3.79
N VAL A 72 -1.59 -15.72 -5.00
CA VAL A 72 -1.02 -16.30 -6.23
C VAL A 72 0.44 -15.84 -6.36
N MET A 73 1.39 -16.76 -6.14
CA MET A 73 2.84 -16.44 -6.09
C MET A 73 3.48 -16.30 -7.46
N ALA A 74 2.93 -16.95 -8.48
CA ALA A 74 3.43 -16.95 -9.85
C ALA A 74 2.24 -17.05 -10.82
N ASP A 75 2.42 -16.59 -12.07
CA ASP A 75 1.32 -16.62 -13.03
C ASP A 75 0.97 -18.06 -13.39
N ALA A 76 -0.31 -18.38 -13.30
CA ALA A 76 -0.80 -19.74 -13.49
C ALA A 76 -2.05 -19.80 -14.40
N VAL A 77 -2.29 -20.95 -14.99
CA VAL A 77 -3.54 -21.27 -15.70
C VAL A 77 -4.32 -22.26 -14.85
N VAL A 78 -5.58 -21.96 -14.60
CA VAL A 78 -6.49 -22.86 -13.87
C VAL A 78 -6.69 -24.15 -14.67
N THR A 79 -6.37 -25.29 -14.07
CA THR A 79 -6.58 -26.61 -14.66
C THR A 79 -7.85 -27.27 -14.15
N SER A 80 -8.23 -27.00 -12.89
CA SER A 80 -9.49 -27.48 -12.29
C SER A 80 -9.92 -26.59 -11.13
N GLY A 81 -11.20 -26.64 -10.81
CA GLY A 81 -11.82 -25.79 -9.80
C GLY A 81 -12.45 -24.54 -10.38
N GLN A 82 -13.21 -23.84 -9.56
CA GLN A 82 -13.83 -22.57 -9.89
C GLN A 82 -13.94 -21.70 -8.64
N GLY A 83 -13.99 -20.41 -8.82
CA GLY A 83 -14.08 -19.47 -7.70
C GLY A 83 -13.87 -18.03 -8.15
N ALA A 84 -13.48 -17.16 -7.21
CA ALA A 84 -13.22 -15.76 -7.48
C ALA A 84 -11.83 -15.35 -6.98
N ALA A 85 -11.13 -14.56 -7.78
CA ALA A 85 -9.84 -13.95 -7.44
C ALA A 85 -9.97 -12.43 -7.35
N ASN A 86 -9.27 -11.83 -6.41
CA ASN A 86 -9.11 -10.39 -6.30
C ASN A 86 -7.83 -9.98 -7.03
N GLU A 87 -7.99 -9.28 -8.13
CA GLU A 87 -6.91 -8.74 -8.94
C GLU A 87 -6.74 -7.21 -8.74
N SER A 88 -7.42 -6.64 -7.73
CA SER A 88 -7.42 -5.19 -7.48
C SER A 88 -6.03 -4.60 -7.28
N LEU A 89 -5.13 -5.36 -6.67
CA LEU A 89 -3.74 -4.98 -6.49
C LEU A 89 -2.99 -4.81 -7.82
N LEU A 90 -3.46 -5.44 -8.89
CA LEU A 90 -2.83 -5.45 -10.21
C LEU A 90 -3.55 -4.54 -11.20
N THR A 91 -4.89 -4.60 -11.21
CA THR A 91 -5.74 -3.89 -12.17
C THR A 91 -6.32 -2.59 -11.62
N GLY A 92 -6.35 -2.44 -10.28
CA GLY A 92 -7.01 -1.32 -9.60
C GLY A 92 -8.53 -1.49 -9.45
N GLU A 93 -9.09 -2.59 -9.98
CA GLU A 93 -10.52 -2.88 -9.89
C GLU A 93 -10.81 -3.79 -8.70
N SER A 94 -11.64 -3.31 -7.77
CA SER A 94 -11.99 -4.04 -6.55
C SER A 94 -13.01 -5.17 -6.78
N THR A 95 -13.51 -5.31 -8.00
CA THR A 95 -14.54 -6.34 -8.31
C THR A 95 -13.89 -7.72 -8.40
N PRO A 96 -14.38 -8.71 -7.64
CA PRO A 96 -13.89 -10.07 -7.75
C PRO A 96 -14.04 -10.63 -9.18
N MET A 97 -12.97 -11.17 -9.73
CA MET A 97 -12.97 -11.80 -11.04
C MET A 97 -13.28 -13.28 -10.88
N ARG A 98 -14.40 -13.74 -11.44
CA ARG A 98 -14.68 -15.18 -11.50
C ARG A 98 -13.69 -15.86 -12.43
N LYS A 99 -13.16 -17.00 -12.00
CA LYS A 99 -12.17 -17.80 -12.73
C LYS A 99 -12.67 -19.24 -12.85
N GLN A 100 -12.42 -19.83 -14.02
CA GLN A 100 -12.78 -21.19 -14.38
C GLN A 100 -11.61 -21.89 -15.09
N PRO A 101 -11.65 -23.20 -15.31
CA PRO A 101 -10.59 -23.91 -16.03
C PRO A 101 -10.28 -23.27 -17.39
N GLY A 102 -9.00 -23.00 -17.63
CA GLY A 102 -8.49 -22.28 -18.79
C GLY A 102 -8.18 -20.80 -18.54
N ASP A 103 -8.69 -20.20 -17.47
CA ASP A 103 -8.43 -18.80 -17.15
C ASP A 103 -7.05 -18.60 -16.51
N PHE A 104 -6.49 -17.41 -16.73
CA PHE A 104 -5.24 -16.98 -16.09
C PHE A 104 -5.48 -16.44 -14.68
N LEU A 105 -4.61 -16.84 -13.75
CA LEU A 105 -4.41 -16.26 -12.43
C LEU A 105 -3.09 -15.51 -12.45
N LEU A 106 -3.14 -14.22 -12.21
CA LEU A 106 -1.96 -13.35 -12.21
C LEU A 106 -1.25 -13.39 -10.85
N SER A 107 0.07 -13.44 -10.86
CA SER A 107 0.88 -13.32 -9.64
C SER A 107 0.59 -12.00 -8.93
N GLY A 108 0.44 -12.05 -7.60
CA GLY A 108 0.04 -10.91 -6.78
C GLY A 108 -1.46 -10.82 -6.48
N SER A 109 -2.32 -11.57 -7.16
CA SER A 109 -3.75 -11.69 -6.84
C SER A 109 -3.97 -12.52 -5.57
N TYR A 110 -5.18 -12.39 -4.98
CA TYR A 110 -5.63 -13.20 -3.85
C TYR A 110 -6.87 -14.00 -4.23
N ILE A 111 -6.95 -15.24 -3.79
CA ILE A 111 -8.15 -16.05 -3.95
C ILE A 111 -9.16 -15.63 -2.87
N LEU A 112 -10.33 -15.19 -3.29
CA LEU A 112 -11.42 -14.80 -2.38
C LEU A 112 -12.33 -15.95 -2.06
N GLU A 113 -12.61 -16.80 -3.06
CA GLU A 113 -13.61 -17.85 -2.97
C GLU A 113 -13.19 -19.04 -3.84
N GLY A 114 -13.53 -20.25 -3.39
CA GLY A 114 -13.26 -21.49 -4.11
C GLY A 114 -11.88 -22.09 -3.84
N THR A 115 -11.59 -23.14 -4.58
CA THR A 115 -10.29 -23.82 -4.58
C THR A 115 -9.91 -24.10 -6.03
N PHE A 116 -8.69 -23.74 -6.38
CA PHE A 116 -8.15 -23.95 -7.71
C PHE A 116 -6.97 -24.91 -7.67
N THR A 117 -6.88 -25.76 -8.66
CA THR A 117 -5.60 -26.35 -9.07
C THR A 117 -5.18 -25.62 -10.33
N ALA A 118 -3.99 -25.04 -10.33
CA ALA A 118 -3.49 -24.25 -11.45
C ALA A 118 -2.06 -24.63 -11.79
N GLN A 119 -1.72 -24.59 -13.08
CA GLN A 119 -0.37 -24.88 -13.57
C GLN A 119 0.40 -23.59 -13.74
N LEU A 120 1.60 -23.51 -13.15
CA LEU A 120 2.48 -22.35 -13.26
C LEU A 120 3.02 -22.20 -14.69
N VAL A 121 2.84 -21.00 -15.26
CA VAL A 121 3.29 -20.67 -16.64
C VAL A 121 4.49 -19.73 -16.61
N TYR A 122 4.44 -18.69 -15.75
CA TYR A 122 5.54 -17.75 -15.58
C TYR A 122 5.91 -17.68 -14.11
N VAL A 123 7.19 -17.91 -13.80
CA VAL A 123 7.73 -17.93 -12.44
C VAL A 123 8.88 -16.95 -12.28
N GLY A 124 9.13 -16.54 -11.05
CA GLY A 124 10.24 -15.62 -10.73
C GLY A 124 10.15 -14.31 -11.52
N ASP A 125 11.22 -13.94 -12.18
CA ASP A 125 11.37 -12.69 -12.92
C ASP A 125 10.45 -12.55 -14.15
N GLU A 126 9.89 -13.65 -14.64
CA GLU A 126 8.97 -13.67 -15.77
C GLU A 126 7.52 -13.45 -15.36
N SER A 127 7.19 -13.53 -14.07
CA SER A 127 5.84 -13.34 -13.56
C SER A 127 5.35 -11.90 -13.74
N TYR A 128 4.04 -11.72 -13.83
CA TYR A 128 3.39 -10.42 -14.02
C TYR A 128 3.78 -9.43 -12.91
N ALA A 129 3.69 -9.85 -11.64
CA ALA A 129 4.09 -9.04 -10.52
C ALA A 129 5.58 -8.64 -10.56
N ALA A 130 6.46 -9.55 -10.99
CA ALA A 130 7.89 -9.25 -11.11
C ALA A 130 8.16 -8.26 -12.25
N ARG A 131 7.48 -8.39 -13.39
CA ARG A 131 7.57 -7.44 -14.52
C ARG A 131 7.08 -6.06 -14.11
N LEU A 132 5.95 -5.98 -13.41
CA LEU A 132 5.42 -4.73 -12.87
C LEU A 132 6.42 -4.09 -11.89
N THR A 133 6.99 -4.90 -10.98
CA THR A 133 7.99 -4.46 -10.01
C THR A 133 9.31 -4.04 -10.68
N ARG A 134 9.71 -4.69 -11.78
CA ARG A 134 10.92 -4.32 -12.53
C ARG A 134 10.76 -2.96 -13.19
N SER A 135 9.61 -2.68 -13.78
CA SER A 135 9.28 -1.35 -14.32
C SER A 135 9.29 -0.26 -13.25
N ALA A 136 8.98 -0.63 -11.99
CA ALA A 136 9.11 0.25 -10.84
C ALA A 136 10.55 0.32 -10.28
N LYS A 137 11.39 -0.71 -10.46
CA LYS A 137 12.77 -0.79 -9.93
C LYS A 137 13.81 0.03 -10.67
N GLU A 138 13.51 0.57 -11.85
CA GLU A 138 14.41 1.52 -12.54
C GLU A 138 14.52 2.89 -11.84
N ILE A 139 13.75 3.09 -10.78
CA ILE A 139 13.80 4.30 -9.96
C ILE A 139 14.97 4.22 -8.99
N ARG A 140 15.86 5.20 -9.07
CA ARG A 140 17.08 5.33 -8.26
C ARG A 140 16.75 5.22 -6.77
N ARG A 141 17.38 4.28 -6.06
CA ARG A 141 17.28 4.18 -4.60
C ARG A 141 17.62 5.53 -3.98
N PRO A 142 16.79 6.11 -3.12
CA PRO A 142 17.12 7.35 -2.46
C PRO A 142 18.39 7.15 -1.63
N LYS A 143 19.36 8.02 -1.83
CA LYS A 143 20.60 7.99 -1.05
C LYS A 143 20.33 8.55 0.33
N SER A 144 20.67 7.82 1.39
CA SER A 144 20.65 8.39 2.75
C SER A 144 21.50 9.67 2.78
N VAL A 145 20.87 10.77 3.19
CA VAL A 145 21.56 12.05 3.33
C VAL A 145 22.55 11.98 4.48
N LEU A 146 22.17 11.33 5.58
CA LEU A 146 23.04 11.07 6.71
C LEU A 146 24.34 10.37 6.27
N MET A 147 24.21 9.27 5.50
CA MET A 147 25.37 8.54 4.99
C MET A 147 26.18 9.37 4.00
N THR A 148 25.54 10.21 3.20
CA THR A 148 26.24 11.09 2.26
C THR A 148 27.09 12.14 3.02
N GLU A 149 26.53 12.76 4.04
CA GLU A 149 27.23 13.74 4.87
C GLU A 149 28.31 13.07 5.74
N VAL A 150 28.03 11.90 6.31
CA VAL A 150 29.03 11.11 7.04
C VAL A 150 30.19 10.69 6.14
N ASN A 151 29.92 10.21 4.93
CA ASN A 151 30.97 9.88 3.96
C ASN A 151 31.78 11.13 3.54
N ARG A 152 31.13 12.28 3.44
CA ARG A 152 31.79 13.56 3.18
C ARG A 152 32.71 13.93 4.35
N LEU A 153 32.21 13.83 5.58
CA LEU A 153 32.99 14.08 6.80
C LEU A 153 34.19 13.14 6.87
N ILE A 154 33.97 11.84 6.68
CA ILE A 154 35.06 10.83 6.69
C ILE A 154 36.09 11.15 5.62
N ARG A 155 35.68 11.55 4.41
CA ARG A 155 36.61 11.93 3.35
C ARG A 155 37.49 13.10 3.75
N ILE A 156 36.90 14.14 4.37
CA ILE A 156 37.64 15.31 4.85
C ILE A 156 38.60 14.92 5.98
N VAL A 157 38.07 14.21 6.99
CA VAL A 157 38.88 13.75 8.14
C VAL A 157 39.93 12.76 7.74
N SER A 158 39.73 11.89 6.74
CA SER A 158 40.73 10.96 6.24
C SER A 158 41.79 11.61 5.35
N ALA A 159 41.51 12.77 4.77
CA ALA A 159 42.47 13.53 4.01
C ALA A 159 43.46 14.34 4.92
N ALA A 160 42.99 14.80 6.07
CA ALA A 160 43.78 15.58 7.01
C ALA A 160 45.06 14.84 7.57
N PRO A 161 44.99 13.53 7.89
CA PRO A 161 46.16 12.77 8.32
C PRO A 161 47.33 12.72 7.32
N ILE A 162 47.05 12.87 6.02
CA ILE A 162 48.11 12.80 5.00
C ILE A 162 49.16 13.91 5.17
N PRO A 163 48.82 15.21 5.17
CA PRO A 163 49.79 16.27 5.41
C PRO A 163 50.39 16.20 6.82
N ILE A 164 49.60 15.83 7.84
CA ILE A 164 50.06 15.69 9.22
C ILE A 164 51.08 14.57 9.33
N GLY A 165 50.80 13.42 8.72
CA GLY A 165 51.73 12.28 8.68
C GLY A 165 53.05 12.63 7.95
N LEU A 166 52.95 13.37 6.86
CA LEU A 166 54.12 13.85 6.13
C LEU A 166 54.94 14.80 6.99
N LEU A 167 54.30 15.73 7.71
CA LEU A 167 55.01 16.64 8.65
C LEU A 167 55.66 15.86 9.79
N LEU A 168 54.95 14.87 10.36
CA LEU A 168 55.51 13.99 11.39
C LEU A 168 56.72 13.20 10.87
N PHE A 169 56.60 12.64 9.69
CA PHE A 169 57.69 11.95 9.04
C PHE A 169 58.90 12.86 8.80
N CYS A 170 58.68 14.04 8.23
CA CYS A 170 59.74 15.03 8.01
C CYS A 170 60.42 15.44 9.32
N LYS A 171 59.63 15.70 10.38
CA LYS A 171 60.15 16.01 11.71
C LYS A 171 61.04 14.88 12.26
N GLN A 172 60.57 13.63 12.20
CA GLN A 172 61.26 12.48 12.74
C GLN A 172 62.55 12.17 11.94
N PHE A 173 62.47 12.23 10.62
CA PHE A 173 63.59 11.89 9.75
C PHE A 173 64.65 13.00 9.69
N PHE A 174 64.26 14.26 9.44
CA PHE A 174 65.20 15.38 9.23
C PHE A 174 65.64 16.08 10.52
N LEU A 175 64.73 16.27 11.51
CA LEU A 175 65.07 16.98 12.72
C LEU A 175 65.55 16.04 13.85
N GLN A 176 64.97 14.86 13.98
CA GLN A 176 65.29 13.91 15.04
C GLN A 176 66.30 12.84 14.58
N HIS A 177 66.64 12.80 13.29
CA HIS A 177 67.57 11.85 12.69
C HIS A 177 67.25 10.38 12.97
N LEU A 178 65.94 10.04 13.10
CA LEU A 178 65.52 8.69 13.33
C LEU A 178 65.67 7.82 12.05
N PRO A 179 66.05 6.56 12.17
CA PRO A 179 66.15 5.68 11.01
C PRO A 179 64.77 5.47 10.37
N LEU A 180 64.74 5.28 9.04
CA LEU A 180 63.50 5.04 8.27
C LEU A 180 62.66 3.91 8.83
N THR A 181 63.31 2.88 9.39
CA THR A 181 62.64 1.73 10.04
C THR A 181 61.80 2.11 11.28
N THR A 182 62.04 3.29 11.85
CA THR A 182 61.26 3.81 12.99
C THR A 182 60.37 4.96 12.56
N ALA A 183 60.85 5.90 11.75
CA ALA A 183 60.13 7.08 11.33
C ALA A 183 58.87 6.74 10.48
N VAL A 184 58.97 5.79 9.56
CA VAL A 184 57.84 5.39 8.71
C VAL A 184 56.73 4.70 9.52
N PRO A 185 56.97 3.63 10.32
CA PRO A 185 55.91 2.96 11.06
C PRO A 185 55.23 3.87 12.07
N THR A 186 55.95 4.76 12.76
CA THR A 186 55.35 5.68 13.73
C THR A 186 54.51 6.73 13.08
N SER A 187 54.90 7.29 11.95
CA SER A 187 54.09 8.25 11.21
C SER A 187 52.83 7.60 10.63
N VAL A 188 52.94 6.39 10.08
CA VAL A 188 51.79 5.62 9.55
C VAL A 188 50.83 5.25 10.69
N ALA A 189 51.35 4.80 11.83
CA ALA A 189 50.50 4.46 12.99
C ALA A 189 49.71 5.68 13.50
N ALA A 190 50.35 6.86 13.53
CA ALA A 190 49.69 8.10 13.90
C ALA A 190 48.56 8.47 12.89
N MET A 191 48.83 8.33 11.57
CA MET A 191 47.84 8.60 10.52
C MET A 191 46.64 7.66 10.64
N ILE A 192 46.83 6.36 10.82
CA ILE A 192 45.75 5.39 10.92
C ILE A 192 44.89 5.65 12.17
N GLY A 193 45.51 6.01 13.30
CA GLY A 193 44.79 6.35 14.53
C GLY A 193 43.88 7.58 14.46
N MET A 194 44.06 8.43 13.44
CA MET A 194 43.25 9.60 13.20
C MET A 194 41.97 9.29 12.39
N ILE A 195 41.84 8.14 11.75
CA ILE A 195 40.72 7.78 10.91
C ILE A 195 39.61 7.22 11.78
N PRO A 196 38.41 7.83 11.79
CA PRO A 196 37.30 7.37 12.64
C PRO A 196 36.53 6.19 12.01
N GLU A 197 37.19 5.01 11.95
CA GLU A 197 36.61 3.80 11.30
C GLU A 197 35.30 3.34 11.94
N GLY A 198 35.07 3.61 13.23
CA GLY A 198 33.91 3.20 13.97
C GLY A 198 32.61 3.98 13.68
N LEU A 199 32.68 5.12 12.99
CA LEU A 199 31.53 6.00 12.82
C LEU A 199 30.41 5.38 11.96
N ILE A 200 30.76 4.78 10.82
CA ILE A 200 29.81 4.09 9.93
C ILE A 200 29.18 2.90 10.66
N LEU A 201 30.01 2.15 11.39
CA LEU A 201 29.54 1.00 12.15
C LEU A 201 28.55 1.42 13.23
N LEU A 202 28.85 2.47 13.99
CA LEU A 202 27.97 2.99 15.04
C LEU A 202 26.59 3.39 14.48
N ILE A 203 26.56 4.09 13.36
CA ILE A 203 25.32 4.49 12.68
C ILE A 203 24.55 3.25 12.20
N SER A 204 25.24 2.30 11.55
CA SER A 204 24.60 1.07 11.09
C SER A 204 24.00 0.25 12.23
N VAL A 205 24.68 0.17 13.36
CA VAL A 205 24.17 -0.51 14.57
C VAL A 205 22.97 0.24 15.15
N ALA A 206 23.03 1.56 15.24
CA ALA A 206 21.92 2.36 15.74
C ALA A 206 20.66 2.19 14.89
N LEU A 207 20.79 2.24 13.55
CA LEU A 207 19.70 1.98 12.61
C LEU A 207 19.17 0.55 12.72
N ALA A 208 20.06 -0.45 12.84
CA ALA A 208 19.67 -1.85 13.01
C ALA A 208 18.86 -2.07 14.31
N VAL A 209 19.23 -1.42 15.41
CA VAL A 209 18.44 -1.43 16.65
C VAL A 209 17.07 -0.79 16.44
N GLY A 210 16.99 0.30 15.67
CA GLY A 210 15.74 0.93 15.29
C GLY A 210 14.82 -0.03 14.51
N VAL A 211 15.36 -0.73 13.50
CA VAL A 211 14.63 -1.74 12.71
C VAL A 211 14.10 -2.86 13.60
N ILE A 212 14.93 -3.38 14.51
CA ILE A 212 14.51 -4.43 15.45
C ILE A 212 13.36 -3.94 16.35
N LYS A 213 13.43 -2.70 16.82
CA LYS A 213 12.40 -2.08 17.66
C LYS A 213 11.07 -1.96 16.94
N LEU A 214 11.10 -1.53 15.67
CA LEU A 214 9.92 -1.46 14.80
C LEU A 214 9.38 -2.85 14.47
N GLY A 215 10.23 -3.82 14.17
CA GLY A 215 9.84 -5.21 13.94
C GLY A 215 9.08 -5.84 15.12
N LYS A 216 9.46 -5.52 16.37
CA LYS A 216 8.72 -5.93 17.58
C LYS A 216 7.33 -5.29 17.69
N ARG A 217 7.08 -4.22 16.96
CA ARG A 217 5.77 -3.54 16.87
C ARG A 217 5.02 -3.89 15.57
N ASN A 218 5.33 -5.04 14.97
CA ASN A 218 4.75 -5.54 13.72
C ASN A 218 4.93 -4.58 12.52
N THR A 219 6.01 -3.78 12.53
CA THR A 219 6.35 -2.89 11.43
C THR A 219 7.62 -3.41 10.74
N LEU A 220 7.48 -3.86 9.49
CA LEU A 220 8.60 -4.34 8.69
C LEU A 220 9.26 -3.18 7.96
N VAL A 221 10.55 -2.98 8.21
CA VAL A 221 11.37 -1.99 7.52
C VAL A 221 12.16 -2.72 6.43
N GLN A 222 11.97 -2.34 5.18
CA GLN A 222 12.64 -2.98 4.03
C GLN A 222 14.07 -2.49 3.84
N GLU A 223 14.33 -1.20 4.08
CA GLU A 223 15.65 -0.60 3.94
C GLU A 223 16.13 -0.03 5.27
N LEU A 224 17.41 -0.30 5.61
CA LEU A 224 18.00 0.14 6.89
C LEU A 224 17.92 1.67 7.07
N TYR A 225 18.11 2.41 5.97
CA TYR A 225 18.08 3.88 5.97
C TYR A 225 16.68 4.47 5.88
N GLY A 226 15.63 3.64 5.68
CA GLY A 226 14.24 4.09 5.62
C GLY A 226 13.79 4.81 6.88
N ILE A 227 14.33 4.44 8.06
CA ILE A 227 14.03 5.10 9.33
C ILE A 227 14.54 6.55 9.32
N GLU A 228 15.75 6.78 8.84
CA GLU A 228 16.32 8.14 8.74
C GLU A 228 15.51 8.98 7.76
N THR A 229 15.19 8.40 6.61
CA THR A 229 14.45 9.08 5.55
C THR A 229 13.04 9.46 6.03
N LEU A 230 12.35 8.54 6.73
CA LEU A 230 11.03 8.80 7.30
C LEU A 230 11.06 9.92 8.34
N SER A 231 12.09 9.98 9.18
CA SER A 231 12.20 11.01 10.23
C SER A 231 12.36 12.43 9.68
N ARG A 232 12.65 12.59 8.40
CA ARG A 232 12.81 13.87 7.70
C ARG A 232 11.57 14.30 6.95
N ALA A 233 10.55 13.43 6.85
CA ALA A 233 9.32 13.74 6.14
C ALA A 233 8.60 14.92 6.81
N ASP A 234 8.37 15.98 6.05
CA ASP A 234 7.62 17.16 6.44
C ASP A 234 6.21 17.20 5.84
N VAL A 235 5.96 16.36 4.83
CA VAL A 235 4.64 16.14 4.24
C VAL A 235 4.32 14.65 4.21
N LEU A 236 3.13 14.28 4.72
CA LEU A 236 2.60 12.93 4.65
C LEU A 236 1.37 12.89 3.77
N CYS A 237 1.47 12.23 2.62
CA CYS A 237 0.38 11.94 1.72
C CYS A 237 -0.27 10.61 2.11
N LEU A 238 -1.57 10.65 2.37
CA LEU A 238 -2.37 9.53 2.87
C LEU A 238 -3.39 9.14 1.81
N ASP A 239 -3.46 7.85 1.46
CA ASP A 239 -4.65 7.34 0.80
C ASP A 239 -5.80 7.26 1.81
N LYS A 240 -7.03 7.44 1.33
CA LYS A 240 -8.23 7.31 2.16
C LYS A 240 -8.51 5.85 2.50
N THR A 241 -8.66 5.03 1.45
CA THR A 241 -9.12 3.65 1.53
C THR A 241 -8.02 2.73 2.07
N GLY A 242 -8.37 1.82 2.99
CA GLY A 242 -7.38 0.90 3.58
C GLY A 242 -6.36 1.56 4.53
N THR A 243 -6.19 2.90 4.47
CA THR A 243 -5.25 3.66 5.31
C THR A 243 -5.97 4.40 6.44
N ILE A 244 -6.76 5.43 6.14
CA ILE A 244 -7.58 6.17 7.12
C ILE A 244 -8.80 5.35 7.51
N THR A 245 -9.39 4.66 6.52
CA THR A 245 -10.51 3.74 6.71
C THR A 245 -10.02 2.29 6.75
N THR A 246 -10.85 1.39 7.25
CA THR A 246 -10.56 -0.06 7.28
C THR A 246 -10.70 -0.72 5.92
N GLY A 247 -11.24 -0.01 4.91
CA GLY A 247 -11.67 -0.58 3.64
C GLY A 247 -13.03 -1.29 3.71
N LYS A 248 -13.63 -1.36 4.91
CA LYS A 248 -14.98 -1.88 5.10
C LYS A 248 -15.99 -0.73 5.06
N MET A 249 -17.18 -1.04 4.57
CA MET A 249 -18.33 -0.15 4.64
C MET A 249 -19.29 -0.62 5.70
N THR A 250 -20.07 0.31 6.26
CA THR A 250 -21.19 0.04 7.18
C THR A 250 -22.41 0.79 6.70
N LEU A 251 -23.59 0.25 6.98
CA LEU A 251 -24.86 0.95 6.77
C LEU A 251 -24.99 2.04 7.84
N ASP A 252 -25.10 3.30 7.41
CA ASP A 252 -25.35 4.44 8.30
C ASP A 252 -26.84 4.56 8.59
N SER A 253 -27.65 4.59 7.55
CA SER A 253 -29.10 4.71 7.67
C SER A 253 -29.82 4.34 6.37
N LEU A 254 -31.12 4.03 6.49
CA LEU A 254 -32.02 3.87 5.37
C LEU A 254 -32.93 5.11 5.30
N LEU A 255 -33.09 5.68 4.11
CA LEU A 255 -33.95 6.83 3.88
C LEU A 255 -35.04 6.44 2.89
N PRO A 256 -36.27 6.11 3.39
CA PRO A 256 -37.40 5.80 2.53
C PRO A 256 -37.79 7.03 1.70
N ILE A 257 -38.16 6.81 0.43
CA ILE A 257 -38.70 7.83 -0.47
C ILE A 257 -40.19 7.54 -0.74
N SER A 258 -40.50 6.27 -1.00
CA SER A 258 -41.89 5.81 -1.18
C SER A 258 -42.16 4.71 -0.17
N GLY A 259 -43.15 4.89 0.69
CA GLY A 259 -43.49 3.96 1.77
C GLY A 259 -42.75 4.27 3.08
N ASP A 260 -42.59 3.27 3.92
CA ASP A 260 -41.95 3.36 5.21
C ASP A 260 -40.59 2.58 5.25
N GLU A 261 -39.85 2.72 6.34
CA GLU A 261 -38.56 2.00 6.52
C GLU A 261 -38.75 0.48 6.62
N GLY A 262 -39.90 0.01 7.15
CA GLY A 262 -40.22 -1.41 7.26
C GLY A 262 -40.42 -2.06 5.91
N GLU A 263 -41.12 -1.39 4.99
CA GLU A 263 -41.27 -1.81 3.60
C GLU A 263 -39.91 -1.85 2.91
N MET A 264 -39.16 -0.76 3.05
CA MET A 264 -37.80 -0.68 2.45
C MET A 264 -36.90 -1.80 2.96
N ARG A 265 -36.87 -2.09 4.26
CA ARG A 265 -36.12 -3.20 4.86
C ARG A 265 -36.55 -4.56 4.32
N THR A 266 -37.86 -4.73 4.09
CA THR A 266 -38.43 -5.97 3.53
C THR A 266 -37.97 -6.19 2.09
N GLN A 267 -38.06 -5.18 1.24
CA GLN A 267 -37.64 -5.25 -0.14
C GLN A 267 -36.11 -5.41 -0.25
N LEU A 268 -35.34 -4.72 0.59
CA LEU A 268 -33.90 -4.86 0.62
C LEU A 268 -33.46 -6.28 1.08
N ARG A 269 -34.16 -6.86 2.07
CA ARG A 269 -33.96 -8.25 2.50
C ARG A 269 -34.23 -9.24 1.36
N ARG A 270 -35.38 -9.04 0.66
CA ARG A 270 -35.75 -9.85 -0.51
C ARG A 270 -34.68 -9.80 -1.60
N PHE A 271 -34.14 -8.62 -1.87
CA PHE A 271 -33.04 -8.42 -2.81
C PHE A 271 -31.76 -9.15 -2.36
N LEU A 272 -31.31 -8.91 -1.11
CA LEU A 272 -30.05 -9.44 -0.57
C LEU A 272 -30.03 -10.95 -0.47
N SER A 273 -31.18 -11.59 -0.10
CA SER A 273 -31.30 -13.04 0.00
C SER A 273 -31.29 -13.76 -1.35
N SER A 274 -31.56 -13.02 -2.44
CA SER A 274 -31.57 -13.54 -3.81
C SER A 274 -30.25 -13.33 -4.57
N MET A 275 -29.29 -12.63 -3.94
CA MET A 275 -27.97 -12.33 -4.51
C MET A 275 -26.92 -13.22 -3.87
N ASP A 276 -26.30 -14.12 -4.66
CA ASP A 276 -25.18 -14.94 -4.20
C ASP A 276 -23.86 -14.15 -4.18
N GLU A 277 -23.83 -12.97 -4.82
CA GLU A 277 -22.65 -12.14 -4.92
C GLU A 277 -22.24 -11.56 -3.57
N ARG A 278 -20.92 -11.63 -3.27
CA ARG A 278 -20.31 -10.98 -2.11
C ARG A 278 -19.50 -9.79 -2.57
N SER A 279 -19.81 -8.64 -2.00
CA SER A 279 -19.05 -7.40 -2.18
C SER A 279 -19.10 -6.62 -0.88
N GLY A 280 -18.08 -5.78 -0.63
CA GLY A 280 -18.04 -4.97 0.61
C GLY A 280 -19.30 -4.13 0.82
N THR A 281 -19.97 -3.72 -0.25
CA THR A 281 -21.24 -2.99 -0.21
C THR A 281 -22.41 -3.88 0.22
N LEU A 282 -22.55 -5.06 -0.39
CA LEU A 282 -23.61 -6.02 -0.05
C LEU A 282 -23.40 -6.61 1.34
N ASP A 283 -22.13 -6.88 1.72
CA ASP A 283 -21.79 -7.38 3.05
C ASP A 283 -22.11 -6.36 4.14
N ALA A 284 -21.91 -5.05 3.88
CA ALA A 284 -22.33 -3.97 4.78
C ALA A 284 -23.85 -3.93 4.98
N LEU A 285 -24.61 -4.13 3.91
CA LEU A 285 -26.07 -4.18 3.98
C LEU A 285 -26.57 -5.45 4.71
N ARG A 286 -25.96 -6.61 4.44
CA ARG A 286 -26.28 -7.90 5.10
C ARG A 286 -25.98 -7.88 6.60
N ALA A 287 -24.94 -7.16 7.03
CA ALA A 287 -24.59 -7.06 8.45
C ALA A 287 -25.69 -6.42 9.29
N ASP A 288 -26.43 -5.46 8.71
CA ASP A 288 -27.54 -4.75 9.39
C ASP A 288 -28.92 -5.37 9.10
N ILE A 289 -29.03 -6.07 7.97
CA ILE A 289 -30.27 -6.71 7.53
C ILE A 289 -30.01 -8.21 7.38
N PRO A 290 -30.20 -9.00 8.46
CA PRO A 290 -29.87 -10.42 8.44
C PRO A 290 -30.73 -11.19 7.42
N ASP A 291 -30.08 -12.15 6.77
CA ASP A 291 -30.69 -13.04 5.78
C ASP A 291 -31.82 -13.87 6.42
N VAL A 292 -32.96 -13.88 5.73
CA VAL A 292 -34.02 -14.89 5.92
C VAL A 292 -34.02 -15.71 4.63
N GLN A 293 -34.36 -16.99 4.69
CA GLN A 293 -34.52 -17.83 3.47
C GLN A 293 -35.37 -17.06 2.45
N GLY A 294 -34.69 -16.66 1.36
CA GLY A 294 -35.31 -15.80 0.35
C GLY A 294 -36.10 -16.58 -0.70
N GLU A 295 -36.95 -15.86 -1.40
CA GLU A 295 -37.58 -16.32 -2.62
C GLU A 295 -36.54 -16.62 -3.71
N LYS A 296 -36.75 -17.69 -4.48
CA LYS A 296 -35.86 -17.98 -5.62
C LYS A 296 -36.04 -16.94 -6.72
N PRO A 297 -34.99 -16.27 -7.16
CA PRO A 297 -35.09 -15.31 -8.24
C PRO A 297 -35.37 -16.00 -9.57
N VAL A 298 -36.13 -15.34 -10.45
CA VAL A 298 -36.33 -15.76 -11.84
C VAL A 298 -35.12 -15.44 -12.68
N ALA A 299 -34.54 -14.24 -12.48
CA ALA A 299 -33.33 -13.81 -13.15
C ALA A 299 -32.56 -12.85 -12.27
N VAL A 300 -31.22 -12.86 -12.40
CA VAL A 300 -30.32 -12.00 -11.64
C VAL A 300 -29.36 -11.31 -12.60
N LEU A 301 -29.27 -10.00 -12.46
CA LEU A 301 -28.24 -9.17 -13.12
C LEU A 301 -27.17 -8.84 -12.06
N PRO A 302 -25.98 -9.46 -12.09
CA PRO A 302 -24.93 -9.19 -11.12
C PRO A 302 -24.37 -7.78 -11.31
N PHE A 303 -23.69 -7.25 -10.27
CA PHE A 303 -23.04 -5.96 -10.32
C PHE A 303 -21.94 -5.92 -11.40
N SER A 304 -21.82 -4.78 -12.06
CA SER A 304 -20.66 -4.49 -12.88
C SER A 304 -20.20 -3.06 -12.65
N SER A 305 -18.87 -2.85 -12.69
CA SER A 305 -18.26 -1.51 -12.53
C SER A 305 -18.65 -0.54 -13.65
N GLU A 306 -19.05 -1.06 -14.80
CA GLU A 306 -19.54 -0.26 -15.94
C GLU A 306 -21.00 0.19 -15.71
N ARG A 307 -21.87 -0.74 -15.32
CA ARG A 307 -23.30 -0.45 -15.10
C ARG A 307 -23.58 0.17 -13.73
N LYS A 308 -22.72 -0.04 -12.73
CA LYS A 308 -22.84 0.42 -11.34
C LYS A 308 -24.18 0.13 -10.68
N LYS A 309 -24.84 -0.95 -11.12
CA LYS A 309 -26.11 -1.45 -10.60
C LYS A 309 -26.16 -2.98 -10.66
N SER A 310 -27.00 -3.55 -9.82
CA SER A 310 -27.40 -4.96 -9.84
C SER A 310 -28.93 -5.03 -9.74
N ALA A 311 -29.53 -6.11 -10.24
CA ALA A 311 -30.97 -6.26 -10.22
C ALA A 311 -31.39 -7.73 -10.05
N VAL A 312 -32.57 -7.94 -9.47
CA VAL A 312 -33.16 -9.26 -9.24
C VAL A 312 -34.63 -9.23 -9.65
N SER A 313 -35.03 -10.16 -10.53
CA SER A 313 -36.42 -10.32 -10.95
C SER A 313 -37.07 -11.50 -10.22
N PHE A 314 -38.32 -11.32 -9.83
CA PHE A 314 -39.12 -12.29 -9.09
C PHE A 314 -40.31 -12.83 -9.90
N ALA A 315 -40.88 -13.93 -9.42
CA ALA A 315 -41.99 -14.61 -10.11
C ALA A 315 -43.28 -13.78 -10.16
N ASP A 316 -43.44 -12.80 -9.27
CA ASP A 316 -44.55 -11.85 -9.26
C ASP A 316 -44.45 -10.75 -10.33
N GLY A 317 -43.40 -10.77 -11.16
CA GLY A 317 -43.16 -9.78 -12.21
C GLY A 317 -42.42 -8.54 -11.73
N THR A 318 -42.11 -8.45 -10.43
CA THR A 318 -41.36 -7.33 -9.83
C THR A 318 -39.85 -7.50 -10.06
N THR A 319 -39.16 -6.44 -10.40
CA THR A 319 -37.69 -6.38 -10.41
C THR A 319 -37.21 -5.34 -9.41
N LEU A 320 -36.33 -5.76 -8.51
CA LEU A 320 -35.62 -4.87 -7.59
C LEU A 320 -34.27 -4.51 -8.15
N ILE A 321 -33.92 -3.23 -8.12
CA ILE A 321 -32.66 -2.68 -8.64
C ILE A 321 -31.95 -1.95 -7.51
N LEU A 322 -30.68 -2.30 -7.25
CA LEU A 322 -29.81 -1.63 -6.31
C LEU A 322 -28.58 -1.09 -7.03
N GLY A 323 -28.28 0.20 -6.87
CA GLY A 323 -27.11 0.77 -7.53
C GLY A 323 -26.89 2.26 -7.30
N ALA A 324 -25.93 2.83 -8.02
CA ALA A 324 -25.66 4.26 -7.95
C ALA A 324 -26.84 5.07 -8.55
N PRO A 325 -27.34 6.12 -7.86
CA PRO A 325 -28.53 6.85 -8.28
C PRO A 325 -28.48 7.33 -9.74
N THR A 326 -27.34 7.82 -10.20
CA THR A 326 -27.15 8.33 -11.57
C THR A 326 -27.14 7.25 -12.66
N PHE A 327 -27.05 5.98 -12.29
CA PHE A 327 -27.03 4.82 -13.19
C PHE A 327 -28.33 4.01 -13.13
N VAL A 328 -29.11 4.19 -12.07
CA VAL A 328 -30.40 3.50 -11.85
C VAL A 328 -31.58 4.39 -12.27
N LEU A 329 -31.50 5.68 -11.93
CA LEU A 329 -32.63 6.61 -12.10
C LEU A 329 -32.48 7.45 -13.37
N ASP A 330 -33.59 7.67 -14.04
CA ASP A 330 -33.71 8.66 -15.09
C ASP A 330 -33.78 10.11 -14.54
N GLY A 331 -33.82 11.09 -15.41
CA GLY A 331 -33.86 12.50 -15.04
C GLY A 331 -35.10 12.87 -14.19
N ALA A 332 -36.25 12.23 -14.42
CA ALA A 332 -37.49 12.52 -13.74
C ALA A 332 -37.46 12.04 -12.27
N HIS A 333 -36.94 10.82 -12.05
CA HIS A 333 -36.78 10.24 -10.71
C HIS A 333 -35.58 10.82 -9.94
N LEU A 334 -34.54 11.28 -10.65
CA LEU A 334 -33.35 11.86 -10.04
C LEU A 334 -33.56 13.29 -9.52
N ALA A 335 -34.36 14.10 -10.24
CA ALA A 335 -34.57 15.51 -9.92
C ALA A 335 -35.05 15.77 -8.48
N PRO A 336 -36.06 15.06 -7.96
CA PRO A 336 -36.60 15.29 -6.61
C PRO A 336 -35.57 15.01 -5.49
N ILE A 337 -34.66 14.06 -5.71
CA ILE A 337 -33.69 13.59 -4.69
C ILE A 337 -32.33 14.23 -4.82
N ARG A 338 -32.07 15.05 -5.84
CA ARG A 338 -30.75 15.63 -6.13
C ARG A 338 -30.18 16.42 -4.95
N LYS A 339 -31.02 17.17 -4.25
CA LYS A 339 -30.58 17.91 -3.05
C LYS A 339 -30.15 16.96 -1.94
N THR A 340 -30.96 15.94 -1.65
CA THR A 340 -30.65 14.89 -0.67
C THR A 340 -29.35 14.18 -0.98
N LEU A 341 -29.10 13.83 -2.26
CA LEU A 341 -27.84 13.22 -2.71
C LEU A 341 -26.64 14.14 -2.44
N SER A 342 -26.79 15.44 -2.73
CA SER A 342 -25.72 16.43 -2.47
C SER A 342 -25.46 16.58 -0.97
N ASP A 343 -26.49 16.61 -0.15
CA ASP A 343 -26.36 16.72 1.32
C ASP A 343 -25.71 15.46 1.91
N CYS A 344 -26.09 14.27 1.44
CA CYS A 344 -25.45 13.01 1.84
C CYS A 344 -23.96 12.95 1.43
N ALA A 345 -23.64 13.35 0.21
CA ALA A 345 -22.26 13.46 -0.24
C ALA A 345 -21.44 14.45 0.62
N GLY A 346 -22.04 15.59 0.99
CA GLY A 346 -21.43 16.57 1.90
C GLY A 346 -21.15 16.03 3.31
N ARG A 347 -21.90 14.99 3.74
CA ARG A 347 -21.68 14.23 4.99
C ARG A 347 -20.66 13.09 4.85
N GLY A 348 -20.18 12.82 3.63
CA GLY A 348 -19.26 11.73 3.34
C GLY A 348 -19.93 10.36 3.24
N LEU A 349 -21.22 10.34 2.90
CA LEU A 349 -21.98 9.12 2.75
C LEU A 349 -22.00 8.68 1.29
N ARG A 350 -21.82 7.39 1.05
CA ARG A 350 -22.06 6.76 -0.23
C ARG A 350 -23.53 6.40 -0.33
N VAL A 351 -24.19 6.85 -1.38
CA VAL A 351 -25.63 6.64 -1.57
C VAL A 351 -25.85 5.57 -2.63
N LEU A 352 -26.63 4.55 -2.27
CA LEU A 352 -27.24 3.62 -3.23
C LEU A 352 -28.74 3.81 -3.21
N VAL A 353 -29.37 3.70 -4.39
CA VAL A 353 -30.82 3.70 -4.51
C VAL A 353 -31.32 2.27 -4.62
N LEU A 354 -32.38 1.97 -3.86
CA LEU A 354 -33.23 0.80 -4.05
C LEU A 354 -34.45 1.24 -4.82
N ALA A 355 -34.67 0.63 -5.96
CA ALA A 355 -35.81 0.95 -6.85
C ALA A 355 -36.51 -0.32 -7.31
N GLU A 356 -37.76 -0.15 -7.70
CA GLU A 356 -38.64 -1.19 -8.26
C GLU A 356 -38.91 -0.87 -9.73
N ALA A 357 -38.99 -1.93 -10.53
CA ALA A 357 -39.33 -1.87 -11.93
C ALA A 357 -40.24 -3.04 -12.31
N ASP A 358 -41.04 -2.87 -13.33
CA ASP A 358 -41.90 -3.91 -13.89
C ASP A 358 -41.17 -4.63 -15.04
N GLY A 359 -41.25 -5.95 -15.08
CA GLY A 359 -40.63 -6.78 -16.10
C GLY A 359 -39.43 -7.55 -15.57
N CYS A 360 -38.71 -8.25 -16.48
CA CYS A 360 -37.59 -9.10 -16.12
C CYS A 360 -36.27 -8.51 -16.61
N VAL A 361 -35.18 -8.72 -15.85
CA VAL A 361 -33.84 -8.37 -16.26
C VAL A 361 -33.44 -9.14 -17.52
N THR A 362 -32.66 -8.50 -18.37
CA THR A 362 -31.97 -9.13 -19.50
C THR A 362 -30.53 -9.49 -19.10
N GLU A 363 -29.78 -10.15 -19.96
CA GLU A 363 -28.37 -10.45 -19.72
C GLU A 363 -27.52 -9.19 -19.55
N THR A 364 -27.94 -8.09 -20.12
CA THR A 364 -27.14 -6.84 -20.21
C THR A 364 -27.69 -5.69 -19.39
N ASP A 365 -29.01 -5.62 -19.11
CA ASP A 365 -29.59 -4.47 -18.43
C ASP A 365 -30.87 -4.84 -17.62
N ALA A 366 -31.27 -3.92 -16.74
CA ALA A 366 -32.49 -3.95 -15.95
C ALA A 366 -33.60 -3.11 -16.62
N PRO A 367 -34.91 -3.45 -16.39
CA PRO A 367 -36.01 -2.67 -16.89
C PRO A 367 -36.04 -1.23 -16.29
N ALA A 368 -36.83 -0.34 -16.92
CA ALA A 368 -36.95 1.03 -16.48
C ALA A 368 -37.62 1.11 -15.08
N VAL A 369 -37.09 1.98 -14.23
CA VAL A 369 -37.60 2.19 -12.87
C VAL A 369 -39.04 2.73 -12.91
N THR A 370 -39.93 2.09 -12.16
CA THR A 370 -41.32 2.53 -11.97
C THR A 370 -41.50 3.23 -10.63
N ARG A 371 -40.75 2.82 -9.59
CA ARG A 371 -40.86 3.39 -8.24
C ARG A 371 -39.52 3.43 -7.55
N VAL A 372 -39.18 4.55 -6.92
CA VAL A 372 -38.03 4.68 -6.03
C VAL A 372 -38.45 4.33 -4.62
N ILE A 373 -37.95 3.20 -4.09
CA ILE A 373 -38.29 2.75 -2.73
C ILE A 373 -37.56 3.62 -1.70
N GLY A 374 -36.24 3.77 -1.83
CA GLY A 374 -35.47 4.58 -0.90
C GLY A 374 -33.96 4.58 -1.19
N LEU A 375 -33.22 5.24 -0.31
CA LEU A 375 -31.77 5.37 -0.37
C LEU A 375 -31.10 4.60 0.77
N CYS A 376 -30.13 3.76 0.45
CA CYS A 376 -29.23 3.14 1.42
C CYS A 376 -28.02 4.04 1.57
N LEU A 377 -27.80 4.57 2.75
CA LEU A 377 -26.69 5.46 3.08
C LEU A 377 -25.58 4.65 3.73
N LEU A 378 -24.43 4.57 3.08
CA LEU A 378 -23.27 3.81 3.53
C LEU A 378 -22.14 4.76 3.91
N THR A 379 -21.36 4.39 4.90
CA THR A 379 -20.16 5.12 5.32
C THR A 379 -18.95 4.19 5.35
N ASP A 380 -17.79 4.73 5.05
CA ASP A 380 -16.54 4.02 5.26
C ASP A 380 -16.23 3.98 6.76
N GLU A 381 -15.88 2.81 7.27
CA GLU A 381 -15.47 2.63 8.65
C GLU A 381 -14.09 3.26 8.87
N ILE A 382 -14.03 4.33 9.66
CA ILE A 382 -12.78 5.00 10.02
C ILE A 382 -12.02 4.14 11.05
N ARG A 383 -10.71 3.98 10.89
CA ARG A 383 -9.88 3.26 11.87
C ARG A 383 -9.95 3.96 13.23
N PRO A 384 -10.13 3.25 14.35
CA PRO A 384 -10.23 3.85 15.67
C PRO A 384 -9.05 4.76 16.04
N ALA A 385 -7.83 4.38 15.63
CA ALA A 385 -6.61 5.14 15.90
C ALA A 385 -6.34 6.27 14.89
N ALA A 386 -7.16 6.45 13.85
CA ALA A 386 -6.85 7.40 12.77
C ALA A 386 -6.75 8.84 13.28
N GLN A 387 -7.73 9.29 14.07
CA GLN A 387 -7.76 10.65 14.59
C GLN A 387 -6.53 10.96 15.48
N GLU A 388 -6.20 10.05 16.42
CA GLU A 388 -5.05 10.19 17.30
C GLU A 388 -3.73 10.21 16.52
N THR A 389 -3.60 9.31 15.54
CA THR A 389 -2.41 9.20 14.70
C THR A 389 -2.20 10.46 13.86
N LEU A 390 -3.25 10.98 13.23
CA LEU A 390 -3.15 12.20 12.42
C LEU A 390 -2.86 13.43 13.29
N HIS A 391 -3.47 13.51 14.48
CA HIS A 391 -3.15 14.55 15.45
C HIS A 391 -1.67 14.51 15.88
N TYR A 392 -1.14 13.30 16.12
CA TYR A 392 0.28 13.11 16.43
C TYR A 392 1.19 13.67 15.32
N PHE A 393 0.97 13.32 14.07
CA PHE A 393 1.77 13.85 12.96
C PHE A 393 1.67 15.36 12.85
N HIS A 394 0.48 15.92 13.02
CA HIS A 394 0.29 17.38 13.02
C HIS A 394 1.09 18.05 14.14
N THR A 395 1.12 17.48 15.36
CA THR A 395 1.90 18.01 16.49
C THR A 395 3.41 17.92 16.26
N GLN A 396 3.86 16.99 15.41
CA GLN A 396 5.26 16.87 14.98
C GLN A 396 5.62 17.84 13.84
N GLY A 397 4.70 18.70 13.41
CA GLY A 397 4.93 19.66 12.34
C GLY A 397 4.85 19.07 10.93
N VAL A 398 4.31 17.85 10.77
CA VAL A 398 4.13 17.19 9.47
C VAL A 398 2.84 17.67 8.84
N ALA A 399 2.92 18.22 7.63
CA ALA A 399 1.76 18.59 6.83
C ALA A 399 1.05 17.33 6.28
N LEU A 400 -0.26 17.22 6.51
CA LEU A 400 -1.05 16.07 6.09
C LEU A 400 -1.82 16.39 4.81
N LYS A 401 -1.74 15.48 3.82
CA LYS A 401 -2.47 15.57 2.55
C LYS A 401 -3.25 14.26 2.34
N ILE A 402 -4.57 14.33 2.13
CA ILE A 402 -5.38 13.16 1.77
C ILE A 402 -5.57 13.15 0.26
N ILE A 403 -5.22 12.04 -0.38
CA ILE A 403 -5.27 11.85 -1.82
C ILE A 403 -6.14 10.63 -2.11
N SER A 404 -7.28 10.81 -2.80
CA SER A 404 -8.23 9.73 -3.04
C SER A 404 -8.84 9.80 -4.44
N GLY A 405 -9.20 8.64 -4.99
CA GLY A 405 -10.00 8.54 -6.21
C GLY A 405 -11.47 8.92 -6.04
N ASP A 406 -11.96 9.05 -4.81
CA ASP A 406 -13.34 9.41 -4.51
C ASP A 406 -13.63 10.91 -4.75
N ASP A 407 -14.91 11.25 -4.73
CA ASP A 407 -15.37 12.64 -4.84
C ASP A 407 -14.81 13.52 -3.72
N GLU A 408 -14.41 14.76 -4.04
CA GLU A 408 -13.74 15.68 -3.10
C GLU A 408 -14.58 15.99 -1.85
N LYS A 409 -15.92 16.03 -1.98
CA LYS A 409 -16.82 16.30 -0.84
C LYS A 409 -16.85 15.15 0.15
N THR A 410 -16.85 13.92 -0.37
CA THR A 410 -16.81 12.70 0.44
C THR A 410 -15.48 12.61 1.19
N VAL A 411 -14.36 12.87 0.51
CA VAL A 411 -13.03 12.83 1.11
C VAL A 411 -12.86 13.95 2.15
N ALA A 412 -13.37 15.16 1.85
CA ALA A 412 -13.35 16.29 2.77
C ALA A 412 -14.20 16.04 4.03
N ALA A 413 -15.31 15.32 3.91
CA ALA A 413 -16.13 14.95 5.05
C ALA A 413 -15.40 13.96 5.99
N ILE A 414 -14.70 12.97 5.42
CA ILE A 414 -13.87 12.04 6.18
C ILE A 414 -12.69 12.77 6.83
N ALA A 415 -12.02 13.67 6.10
CA ALA A 415 -10.93 14.49 6.61
C ALA A 415 -11.35 15.27 7.86
N ARG A 416 -12.52 15.90 7.82
CA ARG A 416 -13.10 16.61 8.97
C ARG A 416 -13.40 15.71 10.16
N LYS A 417 -13.91 14.49 9.91
CA LYS A 417 -14.20 13.50 10.97
C LYS A 417 -12.94 13.05 11.70
N VAL A 418 -11.79 13.03 11.02
CA VAL A 418 -10.49 12.68 11.63
C VAL A 418 -9.69 13.90 12.11
N GLY A 419 -10.31 15.09 12.11
CA GLY A 419 -9.71 16.32 12.66
C GLY A 419 -8.75 17.04 11.72
N LEU A 420 -8.69 16.68 10.42
CA LEU A 420 -7.88 17.38 9.44
C LEU A 420 -8.64 18.60 8.91
N SER A 421 -8.08 19.80 9.17
CA SER A 421 -8.55 21.06 8.61
C SER A 421 -7.77 21.42 7.35
N GLY A 422 -8.44 21.98 6.35
CA GLY A 422 -7.81 22.44 5.12
C GLY A 422 -8.81 22.46 3.96
N GLY A 423 -8.42 23.11 2.86
CA GLY A 423 -9.23 23.17 1.66
C GLY A 423 -9.27 21.82 0.94
N ALA A 424 -10.38 21.56 0.25
CA ALA A 424 -10.53 20.42 -0.63
C ALA A 424 -10.64 20.87 -2.10
N VAL A 425 -10.15 20.06 -3.01
CA VAL A 425 -10.22 20.34 -4.44
C VAL A 425 -10.43 19.04 -5.24
N ASP A 426 -11.22 19.16 -6.31
CA ASP A 426 -11.33 18.13 -7.33
C ASP A 426 -10.08 18.17 -8.23
N ALA A 427 -9.21 17.18 -8.06
CA ALA A 427 -7.94 17.14 -8.81
C ALA A 427 -8.13 16.94 -10.31
N SER A 428 -9.29 16.46 -10.77
CA SER A 428 -9.57 16.31 -12.20
C SER A 428 -9.75 17.65 -12.93
N THR A 429 -10.06 18.72 -12.18
CA THR A 429 -10.27 20.08 -12.73
C THR A 429 -9.00 20.92 -12.76
N LEU A 430 -7.93 20.49 -12.08
CA LEU A 430 -6.67 21.24 -12.03
C LEU A 430 -5.85 21.03 -13.32
N ALA A 431 -5.25 22.07 -13.84
CA ALA A 431 -4.23 21.95 -14.88
C ALA A 431 -2.88 21.52 -14.28
N ASP A 432 -1.98 20.94 -15.10
CA ASP A 432 -0.70 20.42 -14.60
C ASP A 432 0.21 21.53 -14.04
N ASN A 433 0.14 22.73 -14.61
CA ASN A 433 0.87 23.92 -14.14
C ASN A 433 0.34 24.47 -12.80
N GLU A 434 -0.89 24.15 -12.41
CA GLU A 434 -1.50 24.58 -11.14
C GLU A 434 -1.18 23.65 -9.97
N LEU A 435 -0.72 22.42 -10.27
CA LEU A 435 -0.45 21.40 -9.24
C LEU A 435 0.51 21.87 -8.13
N PRO A 436 1.64 22.55 -8.42
CA PRO A 436 2.57 22.99 -7.36
C PRO A 436 1.93 23.94 -6.35
N ASP A 437 1.09 24.85 -6.81
CA ASP A 437 0.42 25.82 -5.93
C ASP A 437 -0.80 25.20 -5.24
N ALA A 438 -1.52 24.31 -5.94
CA ALA A 438 -2.61 23.54 -5.36
C ALA A 438 -2.12 22.63 -4.22
N CYS A 439 -0.94 22.01 -4.38
CA CYS A 439 -0.33 21.18 -3.35
C CYS A 439 -0.04 21.93 -2.04
N GLU A 440 0.32 23.19 -2.10
CA GLU A 440 0.50 24.04 -0.92
C GLU A 440 -0.84 24.42 -0.29
N ARG A 441 -1.80 24.82 -1.14
CA ARG A 441 -3.06 25.43 -0.72
C ARG A 441 -4.07 24.42 -0.13
N TYR A 442 -4.14 23.23 -0.70
CA TYR A 442 -5.17 22.24 -0.35
C TYR A 442 -4.62 21.08 0.47
N ALA A 443 -5.42 20.60 1.43
CA ALA A 443 -5.10 19.42 2.23
C ALA A 443 -5.79 18.15 1.69
N VAL A 444 -6.84 18.29 0.89
CA VAL A 444 -7.65 17.17 0.39
C VAL A 444 -7.79 17.23 -1.12
N PHE A 445 -7.46 16.13 -1.78
CA PHE A 445 -7.54 15.94 -3.22
C PHE A 445 -8.49 14.79 -3.53
N GLY A 446 -9.62 15.09 -4.18
CA GLY A 446 -10.58 14.10 -4.67
C GLY A 446 -10.41 13.82 -6.17
N ARG A 447 -11.01 12.73 -6.67
CA ARG A 447 -10.99 12.26 -8.06
C ARG A 447 -9.59 12.16 -8.66
N VAL A 448 -8.64 11.69 -7.84
CA VAL A 448 -7.24 11.57 -8.24
C VAL A 448 -7.01 10.23 -8.93
N THR A 449 -6.56 10.28 -10.17
CA THR A 449 -6.08 9.09 -10.90
C THR A 449 -4.68 8.68 -10.42
N PRO A 450 -4.23 7.42 -10.65
CA PRO A 450 -2.87 6.99 -10.28
C PRO A 450 -1.77 7.89 -10.87
N THR A 451 -1.90 8.30 -12.13
CA THR A 451 -0.96 9.23 -12.77
C THR A 451 -0.94 10.60 -12.09
N ARG A 452 -2.12 11.07 -11.67
CA ARG A 452 -2.27 12.35 -10.98
C ARG A 452 -1.72 12.30 -9.56
N LYS A 453 -1.87 11.16 -8.85
CA LYS A 453 -1.22 10.94 -7.56
C LYS A 453 0.30 11.16 -7.68
N LYS A 454 0.90 10.55 -8.70
CA LYS A 454 2.34 10.70 -8.99
C LYS A 454 2.72 12.17 -9.20
N ALA A 455 1.99 12.87 -10.06
CA ALA A 455 2.25 14.28 -10.35
C ALA A 455 2.17 15.17 -9.09
N LEU A 456 1.21 14.92 -8.17
CA LEU A 456 1.08 15.63 -6.90
C LEU A 456 2.31 15.43 -6.00
N VAL A 457 2.79 14.19 -5.86
CA VAL A 457 3.99 13.90 -5.06
C VAL A 457 5.24 14.55 -5.69
N GLU A 458 5.39 14.48 -7.02
CA GLU A 458 6.49 15.13 -7.72
C GLU A 458 6.45 16.66 -7.59
N ALA A 459 5.26 17.27 -7.63
CA ALA A 459 5.07 18.70 -7.42
C ALA A 459 5.50 19.15 -6.01
N LEU A 460 5.12 18.41 -4.97
CA LEU A 460 5.57 18.66 -3.59
C LEU A 460 7.09 18.55 -3.47
N LYS A 461 7.70 17.52 -4.06
CA LYS A 461 9.17 17.36 -4.06
C LYS A 461 9.88 18.47 -4.82
N ALA A 462 9.31 18.95 -5.93
CA ALA A 462 9.86 20.08 -6.68
C ALA A 462 9.84 21.40 -5.88
N LYS A 463 8.91 21.54 -4.92
CA LYS A 463 8.87 22.65 -3.95
C LYS A 463 9.87 22.49 -2.80
N GLY A 464 10.58 21.36 -2.72
CA GLY A 464 11.61 21.11 -1.71
C GLY A 464 11.16 20.31 -0.51
N HIS A 465 9.92 19.76 -0.53
CA HIS A 465 9.41 18.94 0.56
C HIS A 465 10.00 17.53 0.58
N HIS A 466 10.13 16.98 1.77
CA HIS A 466 10.39 15.55 2.00
C HIS A 466 9.06 14.83 2.19
N VAL A 467 8.59 14.19 1.11
CA VAL A 467 7.25 13.62 1.04
C VAL A 467 7.27 12.15 1.43
N ALA A 468 6.53 11.79 2.47
CA ALA A 468 6.16 10.42 2.77
C ALA A 468 4.78 10.13 2.17
N MET A 469 4.56 8.90 1.73
CA MET A 469 3.26 8.45 1.24
C MET A 469 2.89 7.09 1.82
N THR A 470 1.61 6.96 2.22
CA THR A 470 1.03 5.66 2.59
C THR A 470 -0.06 5.28 1.59
N GLY A 471 -0.15 4.00 1.29
CA GLY A 471 -1.17 3.41 0.45
C GLY A 471 -1.25 1.91 0.70
N ASP A 472 -2.36 1.27 0.30
CA ASP A 472 -2.62 -0.16 0.48
C ASP A 472 -2.60 -0.95 -0.84
N GLY A 473 -2.46 -0.26 -1.98
CA GLY A 473 -2.54 -0.85 -3.31
C GLY A 473 -1.23 -0.88 -4.09
N VAL A 474 -1.12 -1.83 -5.03
CA VAL A 474 0.00 -1.89 -5.99
C VAL A 474 0.02 -0.66 -6.90
N ASN A 475 -1.13 -0.04 -7.13
CA ASN A 475 -1.21 1.23 -7.86
C ASN A 475 -0.44 2.36 -7.18
N ASP A 476 -0.22 2.25 -5.87
CA ASP A 476 0.58 3.19 -5.09
C ASP A 476 2.08 2.80 -5.09
N LEU A 477 2.45 1.61 -5.58
CA LEU A 477 3.83 1.12 -5.56
C LEU A 477 4.77 2.04 -6.37
N SER A 478 4.33 2.52 -7.52
CA SER A 478 5.07 3.49 -8.33
C SER A 478 5.24 4.84 -7.63
N LEU A 479 4.32 5.17 -6.73
CA LEU A 479 4.30 6.40 -5.93
C LEU A 479 5.16 6.28 -4.68
N ILE A 480 5.15 5.10 -4.04
CA ILE A 480 6.00 4.78 -2.89
C ILE A 480 7.47 4.90 -3.27
N HIS A 481 7.85 4.57 -4.52
CA HIS A 481 9.23 4.67 -4.98
C HIS A 481 9.68 6.10 -5.30
N ILE A 482 8.79 7.04 -5.56
CA ILE A 482 9.12 8.46 -5.75
C ILE A 482 8.97 9.29 -4.48
N SER A 483 8.17 8.83 -3.51
CA SER A 483 8.15 9.37 -2.15
C SER A 483 9.36 8.86 -1.36
N GLU A 484 9.62 9.44 -0.20
CA GLU A 484 10.59 8.87 0.74
C GLU A 484 10.11 7.46 1.13
N PRO A 485 11.02 6.44 1.20
CA PRO A 485 10.59 5.05 1.37
C PRO A 485 9.91 4.85 2.72
N THR A 486 8.61 4.80 2.69
CA THR A 486 7.74 4.49 3.82
C THR A 486 6.87 3.31 3.46
N ARG A 487 7.11 2.21 4.08
CA ARG A 487 6.19 1.09 4.21
C ARG A 487 5.96 0.76 5.67
#